data_e2c080b060a35c2d7be87417d90f2559
#
_entry.id   e2c080b060a35c2d7be87417d90f2559
#
_cell.length_a   1.000
_cell.length_b   1.000
_cell.length_c   1.000
_cell.angle_alpha   90.00
_cell.angle_beta   90.00
_cell.angle_gamma   90.00
#
_symmetry.space_group_name_H-M   'P 1'
#
loop_
_entity.id
_entity.type
_entity.pdbx_description
1 polymer ?
#
loop_
_entity_poly.entity_id
_entity_poly.type
_entity_poly.pdbx_seq_one_letter_code
_entity_poly.pdbx_strand_id
1 'polypeptide(L)' 'MIKLDVLRLLEEQGKTKYWLYKQLGMSYQNFSKMINNETKSIRYENIETICLLLNCTPNDLFLITDE' A
#
# COMPACT_ATOMS: atom_id res chain seq x y z
N MET A 1 15.64 5.92 2.62
CA MET A 1 14.92 4.81 1.96
C MET A 1 13.44 5.16 1.86
N ILE A 2 12.81 4.86 0.73
CA ILE A 2 11.38 5.09 0.57
C ILE A 2 10.62 3.82 0.90
N LYS A 3 9.51 3.96 1.63
CA LYS A 3 8.67 2.83 2.04
C LYS A 3 7.20 3.16 1.77
N LEU A 4 6.44 2.12 1.47
CA LEU A 4 4.99 2.19 1.36
C LEU A 4 4.41 2.01 2.77
N ASP A 5 3.65 2.98 3.25
CA ASP A 5 3.15 3.02 4.62
C ASP A 5 1.66 2.63 4.72
N VAL A 6 1.27 1.65 3.94
CA VAL A 6 -0.12 1.24 3.79
C VAL A 6 -0.67 0.56 5.05
N LEU A 7 0.18 -0.21 5.75
CA LEU A 7 -0.29 -0.93 6.94
C LEU A 7 -0.78 0.02 8.02
N ARG A 8 -0.09 1.16 8.19
CA ARG A 8 -0.51 2.19 9.15
C ARG A 8 -1.88 2.76 8.78
N LEU A 9 -2.07 3.06 7.50
CA LEU A 9 -3.35 3.61 7.02
C LEU A 9 -4.49 2.63 7.22
N LEU A 10 -4.26 1.35 6.94
CA LEU A 10 -5.27 0.32 7.15
C LEU A 10 -5.66 0.24 8.62
N GLU A 11 -4.67 0.24 9.50
CA GLU A 11 -4.91 0.17 10.94
C GLU A 11 -5.69 1.38 11.43
N GLU A 12 -5.31 2.59 10.99
CA GLU A 12 -6.01 3.81 11.36
C GLU A 12 -7.47 3.81 10.92
N GLN A 13 -7.77 3.16 9.81
CA GLN A 13 -9.12 3.13 9.25
C GLN A 13 -9.91 1.88 9.66
N GLY A 14 -9.33 1.01 10.48
CA GLY A 14 -9.99 -0.21 10.92
C GLY A 14 -10.19 -1.22 9.81
N LYS A 15 -9.33 -1.20 8.80
CA LYS A 15 -9.41 -2.11 7.65
C LYS A 15 -8.29 -3.12 7.69
N THR A 16 -8.52 -4.30 7.07
CA THR A 16 -7.55 -5.38 7.08
C THR A 16 -6.76 -5.46 5.78
N LYS A 17 -5.59 -6.12 5.85
CA LYS A 17 -4.79 -6.42 4.66
C LYS A 17 -5.61 -7.23 3.65
N TYR A 18 -6.39 -8.19 4.15
CA TYR A 18 -7.18 -9.05 3.28
C TYR A 18 -8.22 -8.24 2.51
N TRP A 19 -8.85 -7.28 3.17
CA TRP A 19 -9.80 -6.38 2.50
C TRP A 19 -9.14 -5.67 1.33
N LEU A 20 -7.95 -5.10 1.55
CA LEU A 20 -7.24 -4.38 0.50
C LEU A 20 -6.80 -5.33 -0.62
N TYR A 21 -6.27 -6.49 -0.25
CA TYR A 21 -5.86 -7.50 -1.22
C TYR A 21 -7.01 -7.84 -2.18
N LYS A 22 -8.20 -8.04 -1.65
CA LYS A 22 -9.36 -8.40 -2.47
C LYS A 22 -9.75 -7.28 -3.45
N GLN A 23 -9.48 -6.03 -3.09
CA GLN A 23 -9.81 -4.90 -3.96
C GLN A 23 -8.82 -4.72 -5.11
N LEU A 24 -7.56 -5.12 -4.92
CA LEU A 24 -6.52 -4.83 -5.89
C LEU A 24 -6.42 -5.82 -7.05
N GLY A 25 -6.97 -7.01 -6.90
CA GLY A 25 -7.00 -7.99 -7.99
C GLY A 25 -5.64 -8.55 -8.39
N MET A 26 -4.62 -8.42 -7.55
CA MET A 26 -3.29 -8.96 -7.82
C MET A 26 -3.09 -10.26 -7.04
N SER A 27 -2.06 -11.04 -7.40
CA SER A 27 -1.78 -12.26 -6.65
C SER A 27 -1.41 -11.94 -5.21
N TYR A 28 -1.74 -12.84 -4.29
CA TYR A 28 -1.43 -12.62 -2.89
C TYR A 28 0.08 -12.48 -2.66
N GLN A 29 0.86 -13.25 -3.40
CA GLN A 29 2.32 -13.20 -3.29
C GLN A 29 2.86 -11.82 -3.66
N ASN A 30 2.38 -11.25 -4.76
CA ASN A 30 2.80 -9.91 -5.18
C ASN A 30 2.29 -8.84 -4.21
N PHE A 31 1.06 -8.99 -3.75
CA PHE A 31 0.49 -8.08 -2.76
C PHE A 31 1.32 -8.07 -1.48
N SER A 32 1.63 -9.25 -0.96
CA SER A 32 2.42 -9.37 0.26
C SER A 32 3.79 -8.71 0.13
N LYS A 33 4.47 -8.94 -0.99
CA LYS A 33 5.77 -8.30 -1.24
C LYS A 33 5.65 -6.79 -1.28
N MET A 34 4.60 -6.28 -1.91
CA MET A 34 4.38 -4.85 -2.04
C MET A 34 4.19 -4.19 -0.68
N ILE A 35 3.27 -4.70 0.13
CA ILE A 35 2.96 -4.05 1.41
C ILE A 35 4.02 -4.26 2.48
N ASN A 36 4.87 -5.26 2.33
CA ASN A 36 6.00 -5.49 3.24
C ASN A 36 7.28 -4.82 2.75
N ASN A 37 7.18 -3.99 1.71
CA ASN A 37 8.30 -3.22 1.18
C ASN A 37 9.44 -4.09 0.66
N GLU A 38 9.09 -5.22 0.04
CA GLU A 38 10.07 -6.12 -0.56
C GLU A 38 10.23 -5.88 -2.05
N THR A 39 9.50 -4.90 -2.62
CA THR A 39 9.61 -4.53 -4.03
C THR A 39 10.34 -3.19 -4.14
N LYS A 40 10.90 -2.93 -5.32
CA LYS A 40 11.62 -1.68 -5.60
C LYS A 40 10.84 -0.74 -6.49
N SER A 41 9.64 -1.14 -6.87
CA SER A 41 8.78 -0.33 -7.74
C SER A 41 7.32 -0.66 -7.45
N ILE A 42 6.44 0.25 -7.84
CA ILE A 42 5.01 0.04 -7.74
C ILE A 42 4.37 0.70 -8.96
N ARG A 43 3.36 0.05 -9.53
CA ARG A 43 2.65 0.60 -10.68
C ARG A 43 1.82 1.80 -10.27
N TYR A 44 1.74 2.80 -11.15
CA TYR A 44 0.90 3.98 -10.93
C TYR A 44 -0.55 3.59 -10.68
N GLU A 45 -1.08 2.61 -11.41
CA GLU A 45 -2.46 2.17 -11.23
C GLU A 45 -2.72 1.62 -9.84
N ASN A 46 -1.73 0.95 -9.24
CA ASN A 46 -1.85 0.46 -7.87
C ASN A 46 -1.83 1.60 -6.87
N ILE A 47 -0.98 2.60 -7.08
CA ILE A 47 -0.95 3.79 -6.23
C ILE A 47 -2.31 4.48 -6.27
N GLU A 48 -2.85 4.69 -7.46
CA GLU A 48 -4.14 5.34 -7.64
C GLU A 48 -5.25 4.57 -6.94
N THR A 49 -5.31 3.26 -7.16
CA THR A 49 -6.36 2.42 -6.56
C THR A 49 -6.30 2.45 -5.04
N ILE A 50 -5.11 2.31 -4.47
CA ILE A 50 -4.94 2.34 -3.02
C ILE A 50 -5.37 3.69 -2.45
N CYS A 51 -4.95 4.78 -3.09
CA CYS A 51 -5.31 6.12 -2.64
C CYS A 51 -6.82 6.34 -2.69
N LEU A 52 -7.49 5.88 -3.74
CA LEU A 52 -8.94 6.01 -3.87
C LEU A 52 -9.66 5.18 -2.82
N LEU A 53 -9.20 3.94 -2.58
CA LEU A 53 -9.83 3.05 -1.61
C LEU A 53 -9.67 3.54 -0.17
N LEU A 54 -8.53 4.12 0.14
CA LEU A 54 -8.22 4.60 1.50
C LEU A 54 -8.48 6.09 1.67
N ASN A 55 -9.01 6.74 0.63
CA ASN A 55 -9.31 8.16 0.65
C ASN A 55 -8.12 9.00 1.14
N CYS A 56 -6.96 8.74 0.55
CA CYS A 56 -5.72 9.41 0.91
C CYS A 56 -4.97 9.86 -0.35
N THR A 57 -3.89 10.59 -0.17
CA THR A 57 -3.03 11.04 -1.26
C THR A 57 -1.74 10.22 -1.27
N PRO A 58 -0.97 10.25 -2.38
CA PRO A 58 0.34 9.60 -2.38
C PRO A 58 1.26 10.09 -1.28
N ASN A 59 1.12 11.34 -0.87
CA ASN A 59 1.91 11.89 0.22
C ASN A 59 1.64 11.17 1.54
N ASP A 60 0.40 10.72 1.75
CA ASP A 60 0.03 9.95 2.94
C ASP A 60 0.52 8.49 2.84
N LEU A 61 0.69 8.01 1.61
CA LEU A 61 0.95 6.61 1.35
C LEU A 61 2.42 6.25 1.49
N PHE A 62 3.33 7.19 1.21
CA PHE A 62 4.76 6.93 1.21
C PHE A 62 5.47 7.60 2.37
N LEU A 63 6.53 6.95 2.84
CA LEU A 63 7.39 7.45 3.91
C LEU A 63 8.84 7.36 3.46
N ILE A 64 9.59 8.42 3.70
CA ILE A 64 11.03 8.40 3.43
C ILE A 64 11.77 8.40 4.77
N THR A 65 12.64 7.42 4.96
CA THR A 65 13.40 7.26 6.20
C THR A 65 14.89 7.34 5.91
N ASP A 66 15.68 7.56 6.97
CA ASP A 66 17.14 7.63 6.87
C ASP A 66 17.80 6.25 6.83
N GLU A 67 17.00 5.19 6.95
CA GLU A 67 17.52 3.81 6.98
C GLU A 67 17.76 3.26 5.60
#